data_04fbe48964925578f67c648e35567aae
#
_entry.id   04fbe48964925578f67c648e35567aae
#
_cell.length_a   1.000
_cell.length_b   1.000
_cell.length_c   1.000
_cell.angle_alpha   90.00
_cell.angle_beta   90.00
_cell.angle_gamma   90.00
#
_symmetry.space_group_name_H-M   'P 1'
#
loop_
_entity.id
_entity.type
_entity.pdbx_description
1 polymer ?
#
loop_
_entity_poly.entity_id
_entity_poly.type
_entity_poly.pdbx_seq_one_letter_code
_entity_poly.pdbx_strand_id
1 'polypeptide(L)'
;MDYNQAALQMHEEHHGKVAVQSKVKVENRDDLSTAYTPGVAEPCRRIHADPRDVYRYTAKGNLVAVVSDGTAVLGLGDIGPLAAMPVMEGKAILFKEFADVDAFPICLDTKDVDEIVRTVKAIAPTFGGINLEDISAPRCFEIESRLRKELDIPVFHDDQHGTAIVVSAGLLNALRLVGKKMEDVNIVINGAGNIVLVDRAGAVSVDEEWLNPAQRKMAEITNRHNERGSLADVMKGKDVFIGVSAPKIVTAEMVSTMAKDAIVFAMANPTPEI
;
A
#
# COMPACT_ATOMS: atom_id res chain seq x y z
N MET A 1 6.66 -3.84 -27.23
CA MET A 1 7.08 -4.97 -26.35
C MET A 1 5.83 -5.48 -25.66
N ASP A 2 5.58 -6.77 -25.70
CA ASP A 2 4.50 -7.38 -24.91
C ASP A 2 5.03 -7.62 -23.48
N TYR A 3 4.66 -6.75 -22.56
CA TYR A 3 5.11 -6.84 -21.16
C TYR A 3 4.58 -8.08 -20.45
N ASN A 4 3.42 -8.61 -20.84
CA ASN A 4 2.84 -9.79 -20.21
C ASN A 4 3.70 -11.03 -20.53
N GLN A 5 4.04 -11.21 -21.80
CA GLN A 5 4.89 -12.32 -22.22
C GLN A 5 6.31 -12.20 -21.66
N ALA A 6 6.86 -10.98 -21.66
CA ALA A 6 8.19 -10.73 -21.08
C ALA A 6 8.23 -11.00 -19.56
N ALA A 7 7.16 -10.66 -18.85
CA ALA A 7 7.04 -10.93 -17.41
C ALA A 7 6.98 -12.44 -17.12
N LEU A 8 6.19 -13.20 -17.89
CA LEU A 8 6.14 -14.68 -17.74
C LEU A 8 7.51 -15.30 -17.95
N GLN A 9 8.20 -14.93 -19.04
CA GLN A 9 9.53 -15.43 -19.34
C GLN A 9 10.53 -15.10 -18.22
N MET A 10 10.56 -13.85 -17.74
CA MET A 10 11.43 -13.43 -16.64
C MET A 10 11.17 -14.23 -15.35
N HIS A 11 9.89 -14.43 -14.98
CA HIS A 11 9.55 -15.20 -13.78
C HIS A 11 9.96 -16.68 -13.89
N GLU A 12 9.81 -17.26 -15.09
CA GLU A 12 10.22 -18.66 -15.34
C GLU A 12 11.75 -18.83 -15.31
N GLU A 13 12.48 -17.95 -15.99
CA GLU A 13 13.94 -17.99 -16.06
C GLU A 13 14.62 -17.81 -14.70
N HIS A 14 14.08 -16.93 -13.85
CA HIS A 14 14.66 -16.60 -12.54
C HIS A 14 14.01 -17.34 -11.37
N HIS A 15 12.96 -18.12 -11.60
CA HIS A 15 12.18 -18.79 -10.54
C HIS A 15 11.67 -17.80 -9.46
N GLY A 16 11.11 -16.67 -9.90
CA GLY A 16 10.69 -15.55 -9.06
C GLY A 16 11.70 -14.38 -9.08
N LYS A 17 11.53 -13.44 -8.16
CA LYS A 17 12.32 -12.19 -8.11
C LYS A 17 13.12 -12.00 -6.82
N VAL A 18 12.89 -12.84 -5.82
CA VAL A 18 13.51 -12.73 -4.49
C VAL A 18 14.38 -13.93 -4.21
N ALA A 19 15.58 -13.69 -3.70
CA ALA A 19 16.50 -14.71 -3.26
C ALA A 19 17.02 -14.41 -1.85
N VAL A 20 17.39 -15.46 -1.11
CA VAL A 20 18.12 -15.34 0.16
C VAL A 20 19.60 -15.50 -0.12
N GLN A 21 20.39 -14.50 0.30
CA GLN A 21 21.84 -14.51 0.10
C GLN A 21 22.56 -14.37 1.44
N SER A 22 23.62 -15.18 1.62
CA SER A 22 24.50 -15.02 2.77
C SER A 22 25.30 -13.72 2.67
N LYS A 23 25.30 -12.94 3.76
CA LYS A 23 26.15 -11.74 3.91
C LYS A 23 27.56 -12.04 4.38
N VAL A 24 27.82 -13.29 4.77
CA VAL A 24 29.14 -13.76 5.25
C VAL A 24 29.59 -14.96 4.44
N LYS A 25 30.90 -15.12 4.33
CA LYS A 25 31.51 -16.31 3.71
C LYS A 25 31.67 -17.42 4.74
N VAL A 26 31.50 -18.66 4.30
CA VAL A 26 31.76 -19.87 5.08
C VAL A 26 32.58 -20.79 4.19
N GLU A 27 33.91 -20.63 4.21
CA GLU A 27 34.83 -21.33 3.33
C GLU A 27 35.64 -22.40 4.08
N ASN A 28 35.68 -22.30 5.40
CA ASN A 28 36.48 -23.20 6.25
C ASN A 28 35.77 -23.43 7.60
N ARG A 29 36.41 -24.27 8.45
CA ARG A 29 35.88 -24.68 9.76
C ARG A 29 35.79 -23.48 10.74
N ASP A 30 36.72 -22.56 10.67
CA ASP A 30 36.74 -21.40 11.58
C ASP A 30 35.63 -20.42 11.24
N ASP A 31 35.38 -20.21 9.93
CA ASP A 31 34.24 -19.42 9.46
C ASP A 31 32.93 -20.03 9.94
N LEU A 32 32.76 -21.36 9.78
CA LEU A 32 31.58 -22.08 10.24
C LEU A 32 31.41 -21.97 11.77
N SER A 33 32.52 -22.12 12.53
CA SER A 33 32.48 -22.03 13.99
C SER A 33 32.14 -20.63 14.48
N THR A 34 32.52 -19.61 13.72
CA THR A 34 32.17 -18.20 14.01
C THR A 34 30.74 -17.89 13.62
N ALA A 35 30.32 -18.29 12.40
CA ALA A 35 28.99 -17.97 11.88
C ALA A 35 27.87 -18.81 12.52
N TYR A 36 28.18 -19.99 13.03
CA TYR A 36 27.21 -20.90 13.64
C TYR A 36 27.71 -21.38 15.02
N THR A 37 27.91 -22.69 15.20
CA THR A 37 28.28 -23.25 16.50
C THR A 37 29.80 -23.39 16.64
N PRO A 38 30.43 -22.88 17.71
CA PRO A 38 29.86 -22.31 18.96
C PRO A 38 29.66 -20.78 18.96
N GLY A 39 30.20 -20.05 17.99
CA GLY A 39 30.28 -18.58 18.00
C GLY A 39 28.92 -17.88 18.13
N VAL A 40 27.88 -18.40 17.46
CA VAL A 40 26.52 -17.85 17.49
C VAL A 40 25.89 -17.71 18.88
N ALA A 41 26.42 -18.44 19.87
CA ALA A 41 25.94 -18.36 21.25
C ALA A 41 26.17 -16.97 21.89
N GLU A 42 27.20 -16.23 21.48
CA GLU A 42 27.48 -14.93 22.07
C GLU A 42 26.48 -13.84 21.64
N PRO A 43 26.17 -13.64 20.35
CA PRO A 43 25.04 -12.78 19.95
C PRO A 43 23.72 -13.14 20.66
N CYS A 44 23.41 -14.42 20.79
CA CYS A 44 22.21 -14.86 21.51
C CYS A 44 22.19 -14.37 22.97
N ARG A 45 23.32 -14.50 23.70
CA ARG A 45 23.45 -14.02 25.07
C ARG A 45 23.27 -12.50 25.16
N ARG A 46 23.87 -11.75 24.23
CA ARG A 46 23.75 -10.29 24.18
C ARG A 46 22.30 -9.86 23.97
N ILE A 47 21.63 -10.44 23.00
CA ILE A 47 20.21 -10.15 22.73
C ILE A 47 19.32 -10.55 23.91
N HIS A 48 19.62 -11.67 24.58
CA HIS A 48 18.88 -12.07 25.77
C HIS A 48 19.05 -11.09 26.92
N ALA A 49 20.25 -10.52 27.07
CA ALA A 49 20.55 -9.52 28.11
C ALA A 49 19.96 -8.13 27.79
N ASP A 50 20.00 -7.71 26.54
CA ASP A 50 19.35 -6.50 26.04
C ASP A 50 18.66 -6.79 24.70
N PRO A 51 17.33 -6.91 24.68
CA PRO A 51 16.58 -7.21 23.45
C PRO A 51 16.79 -6.20 22.31
N ARG A 52 17.23 -4.97 22.58
CA ARG A 52 17.51 -3.96 21.55
C ARG A 52 18.70 -4.34 20.68
N ASP A 53 19.60 -5.17 21.18
CA ASP A 53 20.74 -5.69 20.43
C ASP A 53 20.33 -6.60 19.26
N VAL A 54 19.06 -7.05 19.16
CA VAL A 54 18.55 -7.79 18.02
C VAL A 54 18.70 -7.00 16.72
N TYR A 55 18.52 -5.70 16.75
CA TYR A 55 18.70 -4.83 15.59
C TYR A 55 20.16 -4.68 15.14
N ARG A 56 21.08 -4.93 16.05
CA ARG A 56 22.52 -4.86 15.79
C ARG A 56 23.10 -6.17 15.27
N TYR A 57 22.63 -7.29 15.81
CA TYR A 57 23.25 -8.60 15.58
C TYR A 57 22.45 -9.48 14.63
N THR A 58 21.30 -9.07 14.15
CA THR A 58 20.48 -9.84 13.20
C THR A 58 20.01 -9.03 12.02
N ALA A 59 19.41 -9.71 11.03
CA ALA A 59 18.81 -9.08 9.86
C ALA A 59 17.58 -8.21 10.21
N LYS A 60 17.00 -8.34 11.42
CA LYS A 60 15.83 -7.57 11.86
C LYS A 60 16.00 -6.05 11.65
N GLY A 61 17.22 -5.54 11.79
CA GLY A 61 17.51 -4.12 11.61
C GLY A 61 17.22 -3.56 10.21
N ASN A 62 17.12 -4.44 9.19
CA ASN A 62 16.88 -4.05 7.80
C ASN A 62 15.96 -5.01 7.05
N LEU A 63 15.05 -5.70 7.73
CA LEU A 63 14.18 -6.70 7.12
C LEU A 63 12.70 -6.36 7.35
N VAL A 64 11.93 -6.24 6.27
CA VAL A 64 10.49 -5.93 6.28
C VAL A 64 9.69 -7.14 5.79
N ALA A 65 8.59 -7.48 6.46
CA ALA A 65 7.61 -8.41 5.92
C ALA A 65 6.62 -7.68 5.00
N VAL A 66 6.46 -8.18 3.77
CA VAL A 66 5.37 -7.77 2.88
C VAL A 66 4.23 -8.77 3.04
N VAL A 67 3.19 -8.38 3.78
CA VAL A 67 2.09 -9.27 4.19
C VAL A 67 0.86 -9.01 3.35
N SER A 68 0.30 -10.06 2.76
CA SER A 68 -0.92 -10.01 1.95
C SER A 68 -1.78 -11.26 2.16
N ASP A 69 -3.10 -11.12 1.93
CA ASP A 69 -4.01 -12.26 1.75
C ASP A 69 -4.48 -12.38 0.28
N GLY A 70 -4.02 -11.50 -0.60
CA GLY A 70 -4.33 -11.50 -2.02
C GLY A 70 -5.78 -11.17 -2.38
N THR A 71 -6.50 -10.44 -1.50
CA THR A 71 -7.92 -10.13 -1.70
C THR A 71 -8.21 -8.83 -2.43
N ALA A 72 -7.19 -8.00 -2.70
CA ALA A 72 -7.36 -6.72 -3.39
C ALA A 72 -6.19 -6.43 -4.34
N VAL A 73 -5.74 -7.44 -5.08
CA VAL A 73 -4.62 -7.30 -6.01
C VAL A 73 -5.01 -6.39 -7.17
N LEU A 74 -4.20 -5.36 -7.40
CA LEU A 74 -4.47 -4.28 -8.32
C LEU A 74 -4.86 -4.77 -9.73
N GLY A 75 -6.06 -4.38 -10.18
CA GLY A 75 -6.62 -4.75 -11.48
C GLY A 75 -7.13 -6.20 -11.59
N LEU A 76 -6.87 -7.07 -10.60
CA LEU A 76 -7.24 -8.48 -10.60
C LEU A 76 -8.27 -8.82 -9.51
N GLY A 77 -8.31 -8.05 -8.42
CA GLY A 77 -9.24 -8.28 -7.31
C GLY A 77 -8.80 -9.40 -6.38
N ASP A 78 -9.75 -10.21 -5.94
CA ASP A 78 -9.52 -11.34 -5.02
C ASP A 78 -9.03 -12.57 -5.79
N ILE A 79 -7.71 -12.73 -5.88
CA ILE A 79 -7.06 -13.85 -6.59
C ILE A 79 -6.39 -14.85 -5.63
N GLY A 80 -6.43 -14.56 -4.33
CA GLY A 80 -5.87 -15.39 -3.27
C GLY A 80 -4.35 -15.31 -3.12
N PRO A 81 -3.82 -15.91 -2.03
CA PRO A 81 -2.44 -15.70 -1.59
C PRO A 81 -1.39 -16.26 -2.56
N LEU A 82 -1.64 -17.40 -3.20
CA LEU A 82 -0.69 -18.00 -4.14
C LEU A 82 -0.51 -17.16 -5.39
N ALA A 83 -1.62 -16.66 -5.97
CA ALA A 83 -1.56 -15.84 -7.17
C ALA A 83 -1.04 -14.41 -6.89
N ALA A 84 -1.09 -13.94 -5.63
CA ALA A 84 -0.53 -12.67 -5.22
C ALA A 84 1.00 -12.68 -5.07
N MET A 85 1.65 -13.84 -4.93
CA MET A 85 3.11 -13.95 -4.74
C MET A 85 3.93 -13.12 -5.72
N PRO A 86 3.68 -13.15 -7.04
CA PRO A 86 4.47 -12.35 -7.98
C PRO A 86 4.41 -10.84 -7.70
N VAL A 87 3.28 -10.33 -7.23
CA VAL A 87 3.10 -8.91 -6.87
C VAL A 87 3.88 -8.61 -5.59
N MET A 88 3.78 -9.47 -4.58
CA MET A 88 4.48 -9.30 -3.29
C MET A 88 6.01 -9.38 -3.46
N GLU A 89 6.52 -10.24 -4.34
CA GLU A 89 7.92 -10.22 -4.74
C GLU A 89 8.28 -8.93 -5.47
N GLY A 90 7.38 -8.41 -6.31
CA GLY A 90 7.53 -7.10 -6.94
C GLY A 90 7.68 -5.99 -5.89
N LYS A 91 6.83 -5.97 -4.86
CA LYS A 91 6.96 -5.02 -3.76
C LYS A 91 8.29 -5.18 -3.02
N ALA A 92 8.73 -6.42 -2.78
CA ALA A 92 10.00 -6.69 -2.11
C ALA A 92 11.21 -6.13 -2.87
N ILE A 93 11.26 -6.28 -4.20
CA ILE A 93 12.36 -5.70 -5.00
C ILE A 93 12.32 -4.17 -5.02
N LEU A 94 11.14 -3.54 -4.94
CA LEU A 94 11.07 -2.06 -4.84
C LEU A 94 11.69 -1.57 -3.53
N PHE A 95 11.44 -2.25 -2.39
CA PHE A 95 12.11 -1.96 -1.13
C PHE A 95 13.64 -2.06 -1.28
N LYS A 96 14.11 -3.10 -1.95
CA LYS A 96 15.56 -3.30 -2.15
C LYS A 96 16.17 -2.25 -3.05
N GLU A 97 15.61 -2.05 -4.24
CA GLU A 97 16.18 -1.17 -5.27
C GLU A 97 16.15 0.33 -4.89
N PHE A 98 15.08 0.76 -4.21
CA PHE A 98 14.90 2.19 -3.91
C PHE A 98 15.33 2.60 -2.50
N ALA A 99 15.41 1.66 -1.56
CA ALA A 99 15.70 1.98 -0.15
C ALA A 99 16.80 1.12 0.46
N ASP A 100 17.35 0.16 -0.28
CA ASP A 100 18.27 -0.87 0.22
C ASP A 100 17.75 -1.60 1.47
N VAL A 101 16.42 -1.78 1.55
CA VAL A 101 15.75 -2.54 2.60
C VAL A 101 15.47 -3.94 2.10
N ASP A 102 15.91 -4.94 2.85
CA ASP A 102 15.58 -6.33 2.59
C ASP A 102 14.10 -6.57 2.91
N ALA A 103 13.33 -7.14 1.98
CA ALA A 103 11.92 -7.43 2.20
C ALA A 103 11.58 -8.86 1.79
N PHE A 104 10.64 -9.48 2.53
CA PHE A 104 10.25 -10.85 2.31
C PHE A 104 8.72 -11.00 2.22
N PRO A 105 8.20 -11.65 1.14
CA PRO A 105 6.78 -11.89 0.96
C PRO A 105 6.23 -12.90 1.99
N ILE A 106 5.11 -12.56 2.61
CA ILE A 106 4.34 -13.42 3.51
C ILE A 106 2.88 -13.41 3.06
N CYS A 107 2.51 -14.38 2.23
CA CYS A 107 1.14 -14.53 1.74
C CYS A 107 0.37 -15.48 2.66
N LEU A 108 -0.73 -14.99 3.25
CA LEU A 108 -1.51 -15.71 4.25
C LEU A 108 -2.75 -16.32 3.61
N ASP A 109 -2.98 -17.62 3.83
CA ASP A 109 -4.17 -18.33 3.36
C ASP A 109 -5.31 -18.20 4.37
N THR A 110 -5.68 -16.94 4.67
CA THR A 110 -6.82 -16.63 5.53
C THR A 110 -7.32 -15.23 5.26
N LYS A 111 -8.64 -15.02 5.41
CA LYS A 111 -9.31 -13.72 5.35
C LYS A 111 -9.81 -13.26 6.73
N ASP A 112 -9.59 -14.05 7.75
CA ASP A 112 -10.01 -13.73 9.12
C ASP A 112 -9.08 -12.70 9.73
N VAL A 113 -9.65 -11.59 10.20
CA VAL A 113 -8.89 -10.45 10.77
C VAL A 113 -8.12 -10.86 12.01
N ASP A 114 -8.72 -11.65 12.90
CA ASP A 114 -8.07 -12.09 14.13
C ASP A 114 -6.91 -13.04 13.86
N GLU A 115 -7.06 -13.91 12.87
CA GLU A 115 -6.02 -14.84 12.46
C GLU A 115 -4.86 -14.12 11.80
N ILE A 116 -5.12 -13.16 10.90
CA ILE A 116 -4.09 -12.31 10.29
C ILE A 116 -3.31 -11.55 11.38
N VAL A 117 -4.01 -10.87 12.27
CA VAL A 117 -3.37 -10.09 13.35
C VAL A 117 -2.53 -10.99 14.24
N ARG A 118 -3.04 -12.15 14.67
CA ARG A 118 -2.28 -13.11 15.48
C ARG A 118 -1.04 -13.63 14.76
N THR A 119 -1.15 -13.97 13.48
CA THR A 119 -0.04 -14.49 12.68
C THR A 119 1.05 -13.43 12.52
N VAL A 120 0.69 -12.20 12.14
CA VAL A 120 1.65 -11.11 11.98
C VAL A 120 2.37 -10.80 13.30
N LYS A 121 1.65 -10.81 14.42
CA LYS A 121 2.26 -10.65 15.75
C LYS A 121 3.25 -11.78 16.07
N ALA A 122 2.90 -13.00 15.72
CA ALA A 122 3.76 -14.15 15.99
C ALA A 122 5.08 -14.13 15.21
N ILE A 123 5.09 -13.59 13.98
CA ILE A 123 6.29 -13.46 13.13
C ILE A 123 7.06 -12.15 13.34
N ALA A 124 6.47 -11.15 13.98
CA ALA A 124 7.04 -9.82 14.19
C ALA A 124 8.45 -9.80 14.83
N PRO A 125 8.84 -10.75 15.70
CA PRO A 125 10.20 -10.80 16.22
C PRO A 125 11.29 -10.85 15.16
N THR A 126 11.01 -11.40 13.98
CA THR A 126 11.96 -11.53 12.86
C THR A 126 12.16 -10.21 12.09
N PHE A 127 11.15 -9.33 12.07
CA PHE A 127 11.10 -8.18 11.18
C PHE A 127 11.29 -6.85 11.92
N GLY A 128 11.92 -5.89 11.25
CA GLY A 128 12.03 -4.50 11.69
C GLY A 128 10.84 -3.64 11.31
N GLY A 129 9.97 -4.14 10.42
CA GLY A 129 8.74 -3.47 10.01
C GLY A 129 7.81 -4.41 9.25
N ILE A 130 6.54 -4.01 9.16
CA ILE A 130 5.48 -4.73 8.43
C ILE A 130 4.88 -3.80 7.38
N ASN A 131 4.94 -4.20 6.12
CA ASN A 131 4.17 -3.62 5.03
C ASN A 131 2.97 -4.52 4.74
N LEU A 132 1.76 -4.02 4.95
CA LEU A 132 0.54 -4.67 4.52
C LEU A 132 0.25 -4.28 3.08
N GLU A 133 -0.11 -5.24 2.23
CA GLU A 133 -0.30 -5.04 0.80
C GLU A 133 -1.49 -5.84 0.29
N ASP A 134 -2.30 -5.25 -0.61
CA ASP A 134 -3.37 -5.92 -1.33
C ASP A 134 -4.41 -6.64 -0.43
N ILE A 135 -4.66 -6.12 0.76
CA ILE A 135 -5.71 -6.58 1.67
C ILE A 135 -6.96 -5.73 1.47
N SER A 136 -8.09 -6.37 1.16
CA SER A 136 -9.32 -5.66 0.81
C SER A 136 -9.91 -4.84 1.95
N ALA A 137 -10.43 -3.65 1.61
CA ALA A 137 -11.25 -2.85 2.51
C ALA A 137 -12.60 -3.56 2.78
N PRO A 138 -13.22 -3.40 3.99
CA PRO A 138 -12.75 -2.56 5.09
C PRO A 138 -11.76 -3.24 6.05
N ARG A 139 -11.46 -4.54 5.87
CA ARG A 139 -10.62 -5.35 6.77
C ARG A 139 -9.22 -4.77 6.95
N CYS A 140 -8.63 -4.25 5.88
CA CYS A 140 -7.29 -3.66 5.91
C CYS A 140 -7.16 -2.56 6.97
N PHE A 141 -8.17 -1.73 7.17
CA PHE A 141 -8.15 -0.65 8.18
C PHE A 141 -8.11 -1.19 9.61
N GLU A 142 -8.89 -2.24 9.88
CA GLU A 142 -8.91 -2.88 11.20
C GLU A 142 -7.58 -3.58 11.49
N ILE A 143 -7.09 -4.37 10.54
CA ILE A 143 -5.82 -5.11 10.65
C ILE A 143 -4.68 -4.14 10.94
N GLU A 144 -4.53 -3.09 10.13
CA GLU A 144 -3.48 -2.10 10.33
C GLU A 144 -3.60 -1.38 11.68
N SER A 145 -4.80 -0.92 12.03
CA SER A 145 -5.05 -0.20 13.28
C SER A 145 -4.70 -1.04 14.51
N ARG A 146 -5.03 -2.34 14.49
CA ARG A 146 -4.72 -3.27 15.58
C ARG A 146 -3.22 -3.54 15.65
N LEU A 147 -2.59 -3.87 14.54
CA LEU A 147 -1.16 -4.16 14.50
C LEU A 147 -0.32 -2.95 14.93
N ARG A 148 -0.69 -1.74 14.52
CA ARG A 148 -0.01 -0.49 14.95
C ARG A 148 -0.11 -0.23 16.45
N LYS A 149 -1.16 -0.71 17.11
CA LYS A 149 -1.35 -0.58 18.57
C LYS A 149 -0.67 -1.70 19.35
N GLU A 150 -0.52 -2.86 18.76
CA GLU A 150 -0.11 -4.09 19.45
C GLU A 150 1.34 -4.48 19.16
N LEU A 151 2.01 -3.81 18.21
CA LEU A 151 3.43 -4.01 17.88
C LEU A 151 4.26 -2.75 18.19
N ASP A 152 5.51 -2.95 18.53
CA ASP A 152 6.51 -1.91 18.77
C ASP A 152 7.38 -1.59 17.54
N ILE A 153 7.07 -2.19 16.40
CA ILE A 153 7.70 -1.95 15.11
C ILE A 153 6.75 -1.20 14.17
N PRO A 154 7.24 -0.45 13.17
CA PRO A 154 6.41 0.20 12.17
C PRO A 154 5.49 -0.79 11.45
N VAL A 155 4.21 -0.44 11.36
CA VAL A 155 3.21 -1.14 10.54
C VAL A 155 2.57 -0.14 9.60
N PHE A 156 2.50 -0.48 8.33
CA PHE A 156 2.08 0.41 7.27
C PHE A 156 1.29 -0.36 6.21
N HIS A 157 0.14 0.16 5.79
CA HIS A 157 -0.59 -0.38 4.64
C HIS A 157 -0.34 0.53 3.44
N ASP A 158 0.36 0.04 2.43
CA ASP A 158 0.83 0.87 1.32
C ASP A 158 -0.31 1.41 0.45
N ASP A 159 -1.29 0.58 0.08
CA ASP A 159 -2.44 1.00 -0.74
C ASP A 159 -3.22 2.16 -0.11
N GLN A 160 -3.22 2.26 1.22
CA GLN A 160 -3.92 3.31 1.95
C GLN A 160 -3.01 4.52 2.19
N HIS A 161 -1.94 4.33 2.93
CA HIS A 161 -1.09 5.43 3.40
C HIS A 161 -0.01 5.83 2.41
N GLY A 162 0.58 4.87 1.66
CA GLY A 162 1.55 5.16 0.60
C GLY A 162 0.92 5.97 -0.51
N THR A 163 -0.23 5.54 -1.01
CA THR A 163 -1.01 6.27 -2.00
C THR A 163 -1.39 7.67 -1.48
N ALA A 164 -1.84 7.80 -0.23
CA ALA A 164 -2.16 9.11 0.35
C ALA A 164 -0.94 10.05 0.39
N ILE A 165 0.25 9.55 0.74
CA ILE A 165 1.49 10.33 0.80
C ILE A 165 1.88 10.84 -0.59
N VAL A 166 1.93 9.96 -1.60
CA VAL A 166 2.37 10.37 -2.94
C VAL A 166 1.37 11.30 -3.61
N VAL A 167 0.07 11.07 -3.42
CA VAL A 167 -0.99 11.95 -3.92
C VAL A 167 -0.90 13.33 -3.27
N SER A 168 -0.73 13.39 -1.94
CA SER A 168 -0.59 14.65 -1.22
C SER A 168 0.65 15.42 -1.67
N ALA A 169 1.78 14.73 -1.84
CA ALA A 169 3.01 15.36 -2.34
C ALA A 169 2.84 15.89 -3.78
N GLY A 170 2.23 15.11 -4.66
CA GLY A 170 1.90 15.52 -6.03
C GLY A 170 0.97 16.72 -6.04
N LEU A 171 -0.10 16.70 -5.24
CA LEU A 171 -1.07 17.78 -5.16
C LEU A 171 -0.45 19.08 -4.66
N LEU A 172 0.35 19.05 -3.61
CA LEU A 172 1.04 20.23 -3.09
C LEU A 172 1.95 20.88 -4.14
N ASN A 173 2.65 20.08 -4.94
CA ASN A 173 3.49 20.60 -6.01
C ASN A 173 2.67 21.11 -7.21
N ALA A 174 1.62 20.42 -7.60
CA ALA A 174 0.72 20.85 -8.67
C ALA A 174 0.02 22.18 -8.33
N LEU A 175 -0.45 22.35 -7.10
CA LEU A 175 -1.06 23.60 -6.63
C LEU A 175 -0.06 24.77 -6.70
N ARG A 176 1.20 24.54 -6.31
CA ARG A 176 2.26 25.58 -6.47
C ARG A 176 2.47 25.97 -7.93
N LEU A 177 2.45 24.98 -8.82
CA LEU A 177 2.65 25.20 -10.26
C LEU A 177 1.54 26.06 -10.88
N VAL A 178 0.28 25.81 -10.48
CA VAL A 178 -0.90 26.56 -10.99
C VAL A 178 -1.23 27.81 -10.15
N GLY A 179 -0.48 28.10 -9.10
CA GLY A 179 -0.67 29.27 -8.25
C GLY A 179 -1.93 29.25 -7.37
N LYS A 180 -2.47 28.05 -7.07
CA LYS A 180 -3.63 27.85 -6.19
C LYS A 180 -3.20 27.44 -4.79
N LYS A 181 -4.02 27.76 -3.79
CA LYS A 181 -3.80 27.35 -2.39
C LYS A 181 -4.72 26.19 -2.03
N MET A 182 -4.26 25.30 -1.15
CA MET A 182 -5.02 24.14 -0.70
C MET A 182 -6.38 24.51 -0.06
N GLU A 183 -6.45 25.62 0.64
CA GLU A 183 -7.64 26.13 1.32
C GLU A 183 -8.73 26.63 0.35
N ASP A 184 -8.33 27.02 -0.87
CA ASP A 184 -9.20 27.66 -1.86
C ASP A 184 -9.72 26.66 -2.92
N VAL A 185 -9.21 25.45 -2.97
CA VAL A 185 -9.54 24.49 -4.03
C VAL A 185 -10.66 23.53 -3.65
N ASN A 186 -11.50 23.23 -4.63
CA ASN A 186 -12.53 22.21 -4.56
C ASN A 186 -12.03 20.94 -5.25
N ILE A 187 -12.02 19.84 -4.52
CA ILE A 187 -11.45 18.59 -4.95
C ILE A 187 -12.55 17.53 -5.14
N VAL A 188 -12.50 16.80 -6.26
CA VAL A 188 -13.22 15.55 -6.42
C VAL A 188 -12.19 14.44 -6.30
N ILE A 189 -12.39 13.60 -5.29
CA ILE A 189 -11.66 12.34 -5.24
C ILE A 189 -12.67 11.22 -5.41
N ASN A 190 -12.32 10.31 -6.20
CA ASN A 190 -12.83 8.99 -5.98
C ASN A 190 -12.07 8.45 -4.77
N GLY A 191 -12.34 9.07 -3.54
CA GLY A 191 -11.77 8.74 -2.28
C GLY A 191 -11.32 9.74 -1.20
N ALA A 192 -11.89 10.93 -0.79
CA ALA A 192 -11.97 11.74 0.49
C ALA A 192 -11.40 13.17 0.67
N GLY A 193 -12.05 14.04 1.56
CA GLY A 193 -11.59 15.26 2.28
C GLY A 193 -12.52 16.48 2.21
N ASN A 194 -12.12 17.69 1.95
CA ASN A 194 -12.92 18.84 1.42
C ASN A 194 -13.29 18.55 -0.05
N ILE A 195 -13.92 17.47 -0.28
CA ILE A 195 -13.79 16.54 -1.35
C ILE A 195 -15.15 15.95 -1.48
N VAL A 196 -15.65 15.95 -2.68
CA VAL A 196 -16.79 15.10 -2.99
C VAL A 196 -16.24 13.73 -3.34
N LEU A 197 -16.57 12.73 -2.51
CA LEU A 197 -16.36 11.34 -2.81
C LEU A 197 -17.34 10.89 -3.90
N VAL A 198 -16.84 10.10 -4.83
CA VAL A 198 -17.69 9.45 -5.84
C VAL A 198 -17.39 7.97 -5.86
N ASP A 199 -18.43 7.17 -5.69
CA ASP A 199 -18.40 5.73 -5.89
C ASP A 199 -19.18 5.36 -7.16
N ARG A 200 -19.26 4.09 -7.49
CA ARG A 200 -20.00 3.58 -8.65
C ARG A 200 -21.46 4.04 -8.70
N ALA A 201 -22.10 4.23 -7.54
CA ALA A 201 -23.48 4.66 -7.43
C ALA A 201 -23.65 6.20 -7.52
N GLY A 202 -22.56 6.99 -7.45
CA GLY A 202 -22.60 8.44 -7.49
C GLY A 202 -21.88 9.10 -6.32
N ALA A 203 -22.18 10.38 -6.09
CA ALA A 203 -21.57 11.16 -5.02
C ALA A 203 -21.95 10.61 -3.64
N VAL A 204 -20.94 10.46 -2.77
CA VAL A 204 -21.13 10.05 -1.37
C VAL A 204 -21.65 11.24 -0.57
N SER A 205 -22.91 11.15 -0.15
CA SER A 205 -23.60 12.17 0.61
C SER A 205 -24.32 11.52 1.81
N VAL A 206 -24.46 12.23 2.91
CA VAL A 206 -25.06 11.70 4.16
C VAL A 206 -26.47 11.12 4.01
N ASP A 207 -27.20 11.59 3.00
CA ASP A 207 -28.59 11.18 2.75
C ASP A 207 -28.70 9.93 1.86
N GLU A 208 -27.59 9.39 1.36
CA GLU A 208 -27.60 8.23 0.47
C GLU A 208 -27.78 6.93 1.25
N GLU A 209 -28.80 6.14 0.87
CA GLU A 209 -29.13 4.88 1.56
C GLU A 209 -28.14 3.74 1.25
N TRP A 210 -27.47 3.79 0.09
CA TRP A 210 -26.56 2.76 -0.38
C TRP A 210 -25.19 2.74 0.31
N LEU A 211 -24.90 3.73 1.17
CA LEU A 211 -23.60 3.84 1.83
C LEU A 211 -23.34 2.69 2.80
N ASN A 212 -22.17 2.08 2.67
CA ASN A 212 -21.64 1.20 3.71
C ASN A 212 -21.18 2.02 4.95
N PRO A 213 -20.93 1.38 6.11
CA PRO A 213 -20.55 2.07 7.33
C PRO A 213 -19.32 2.99 7.20
N ALA A 214 -18.32 2.60 6.41
CA ALA A 214 -17.13 3.41 6.18
C ALA A 214 -17.43 4.64 5.32
N GLN A 215 -18.21 4.46 4.24
CA GLN A 215 -18.65 5.55 3.38
C GLN A 215 -19.54 6.53 4.14
N ARG A 216 -20.44 6.05 5.00
CA ARG A 216 -21.29 6.93 5.84
C ARG A 216 -20.46 7.80 6.77
N LYS A 217 -19.48 7.21 7.45
CA LYS A 217 -18.52 7.97 8.28
C LYS A 217 -17.75 9.00 7.47
N MET A 218 -17.39 8.68 6.24
CA MET A 218 -16.74 9.64 5.34
C MET A 218 -17.69 10.75 4.89
N ALA A 219 -18.93 10.43 4.58
CA ALA A 219 -19.94 11.42 4.21
C ALA A 219 -20.17 12.48 5.32
N GLU A 220 -20.04 12.10 6.59
CA GLU A 220 -20.19 13.02 7.74
C GLU A 220 -19.08 14.10 7.79
N ILE A 221 -17.90 13.83 7.23
CA ILE A 221 -16.73 14.72 7.29
C ILE A 221 -16.33 15.32 5.94
N THR A 222 -16.96 14.86 4.86
CA THR A 222 -16.72 15.30 3.48
C THR A 222 -17.99 15.90 2.88
N ASN A 223 -17.96 16.30 1.61
CA ASN A 223 -19.11 16.77 0.86
C ASN A 223 -20.00 17.77 1.65
N ARG A 224 -19.39 18.80 2.22
CA ARG A 224 -20.06 19.78 3.11
C ARG A 224 -21.24 20.51 2.46
N HIS A 225 -21.30 20.55 1.15
CA HIS A 225 -22.37 21.17 0.38
C HIS A 225 -23.45 20.18 -0.07
N ASN A 226 -23.33 18.91 0.37
CA ASN A 226 -24.26 17.83 0.05
C ASN A 226 -24.49 17.68 -1.46
N GLU A 227 -23.42 17.80 -2.24
CA GLU A 227 -23.45 17.63 -3.70
C GLU A 227 -23.84 16.19 -4.04
N ARG A 228 -24.66 16.04 -5.08
CA ARG A 228 -25.23 14.75 -5.51
C ARG A 228 -25.06 14.56 -7.00
N GLY A 229 -25.28 13.35 -7.47
CA GLY A 229 -25.26 13.02 -8.87
C GLY A 229 -24.09 12.16 -9.28
N SER A 230 -23.88 12.05 -10.58
CA SER A 230 -22.80 11.26 -11.19
C SER A 230 -21.44 11.94 -11.02
N LEU A 231 -20.37 11.21 -11.36
CA LEU A 231 -19.02 11.78 -11.44
C LEU A 231 -18.99 13.02 -12.36
N ALA A 232 -19.67 12.96 -13.50
CA ALA A 232 -19.74 14.08 -14.44
C ALA A 232 -20.41 15.33 -13.83
N ASP A 233 -21.39 15.15 -12.94
CA ASP A 233 -22.08 16.26 -12.31
C ASP A 233 -21.20 16.95 -11.27
N VAL A 234 -20.51 16.18 -10.46
CA VAL A 234 -19.68 16.73 -9.37
C VAL A 234 -18.31 17.23 -9.84
N MET A 235 -17.84 16.85 -11.02
CA MET A 235 -16.60 17.40 -11.60
C MET A 235 -16.73 18.85 -12.08
N LYS A 236 -17.95 19.32 -12.37
CA LYS A 236 -18.17 20.67 -12.88
C LYS A 236 -17.64 21.73 -11.93
N GLY A 237 -16.76 22.61 -12.44
CA GLY A 237 -16.18 23.70 -11.67
C GLY A 237 -15.17 23.30 -10.58
N LYS A 238 -14.79 22.04 -10.49
CA LYS A 238 -13.79 21.58 -9.52
C LYS A 238 -12.36 21.89 -9.98
N ASP A 239 -11.51 22.17 -9.03
CA ASP A 239 -10.10 22.50 -9.26
C ASP A 239 -9.23 21.26 -9.41
N VAL A 240 -9.59 20.18 -8.73
CA VAL A 240 -8.79 18.96 -8.67
C VAL A 240 -9.67 17.72 -8.83
N PHE A 241 -9.26 16.81 -9.69
CA PHE A 241 -9.75 15.44 -9.77
C PHE A 241 -8.63 14.47 -9.42
N ILE A 242 -8.93 13.50 -8.56
CA ILE A 242 -8.03 12.42 -8.19
C ILE A 242 -8.77 11.10 -8.37
N GLY A 243 -8.37 10.31 -9.36
CA GLY A 243 -8.92 8.98 -9.67
C GLY A 243 -8.01 7.87 -9.15
N VAL A 244 -8.60 6.91 -8.41
CA VAL A 244 -7.96 5.70 -7.90
C VAL A 244 -8.89 4.49 -8.03
N SER A 245 -9.67 4.42 -9.11
CA SER A 245 -10.77 3.47 -9.19
C SER A 245 -10.74 2.58 -10.43
N ALA A 246 -11.34 3.00 -11.53
CA ALA A 246 -11.55 2.19 -12.70
C ALA A 246 -11.11 2.90 -13.98
N PRO A 247 -10.63 2.15 -14.98
CA PRO A 247 -10.17 2.74 -16.23
C PRO A 247 -11.31 3.39 -17.04
N LYS A 248 -10.98 4.47 -17.76
CA LYS A 248 -11.84 5.09 -18.77
C LYS A 248 -13.21 5.57 -18.27
N ILE A 249 -13.30 6.01 -17.02
CA ILE A 249 -14.53 6.56 -16.44
C ILE A 249 -14.62 8.09 -16.57
N VAL A 250 -13.53 8.76 -16.96
CA VAL A 250 -13.45 10.20 -17.17
C VAL A 250 -13.29 10.49 -18.64
N THR A 251 -14.07 11.42 -19.17
CA THR A 251 -13.98 11.86 -20.57
C THR A 251 -13.36 13.25 -20.70
N ALA A 252 -12.86 13.58 -21.88
CA ALA A 252 -12.35 14.92 -22.16
C ALA A 252 -13.40 16.01 -21.92
N GLU A 253 -14.67 15.72 -22.21
CA GLU A 253 -15.80 16.65 -21.94
C GLU A 253 -15.93 16.89 -20.44
N MET A 254 -15.84 15.86 -19.59
CA MET A 254 -15.91 16.03 -18.13
C MET A 254 -14.76 16.93 -17.65
N VAL A 255 -13.54 16.70 -18.10
CA VAL A 255 -12.38 17.54 -17.76
C VAL A 255 -12.58 18.99 -18.24
N SER A 256 -13.18 19.20 -19.42
CA SER A 256 -13.44 20.54 -19.94
C SER A 256 -14.43 21.36 -19.10
N THR A 257 -15.22 20.71 -18.25
CA THR A 257 -16.18 21.38 -17.33
C THR A 257 -15.53 21.78 -16.00
N MET A 258 -14.30 21.38 -15.73
CA MET A 258 -13.59 21.74 -14.50
C MET A 258 -13.19 23.22 -14.48
N ALA A 259 -12.70 23.68 -13.35
CA ALA A 259 -12.21 25.03 -13.17
C ALA A 259 -10.99 25.32 -14.09
N LYS A 260 -10.71 26.61 -14.30
CA LYS A 260 -9.49 27.02 -15.00
C LYS A 260 -8.24 26.47 -14.28
N ASP A 261 -7.26 26.04 -15.04
CA ASP A 261 -6.01 25.46 -14.52
C ASP A 261 -6.27 24.28 -13.55
N ALA A 262 -7.18 23.38 -13.95
CA ALA A 262 -7.54 22.21 -13.18
C ALA A 262 -6.37 21.19 -13.12
N ILE A 263 -6.30 20.48 -12.00
CA ILE A 263 -5.33 19.41 -11.75
C ILE A 263 -6.06 18.06 -11.89
N VAL A 264 -5.54 17.17 -12.71
CA VAL A 264 -6.11 15.83 -12.94
C VAL A 264 -5.05 14.77 -12.63
N PHE A 265 -5.31 13.95 -11.62
CA PHE A 265 -4.55 12.76 -11.28
C PHE A 265 -5.39 11.53 -11.61
N ALA A 266 -5.14 10.92 -12.76
CA ALA A 266 -5.80 9.69 -13.21
C ALA A 266 -4.87 8.51 -12.94
N MET A 267 -5.01 7.87 -11.77
CA MET A 267 -4.03 6.93 -11.22
C MET A 267 -4.49 5.47 -11.25
N ALA A 268 -5.65 5.15 -11.83
CA ALA A 268 -6.05 3.76 -12.02
C ALA A 268 -5.00 3.00 -12.85
N ASN A 269 -4.68 1.80 -12.45
CA ASN A 269 -3.66 0.96 -13.04
C ASN A 269 -4.26 -0.42 -13.41
N PRO A 270 -3.92 -1.02 -14.58
CA PRO A 270 -2.90 -0.60 -15.55
C PRO A 270 -3.36 0.47 -16.55
N THR A 271 -4.62 0.81 -16.58
CA THR A 271 -5.19 1.81 -17.48
C THR A 271 -5.80 2.94 -16.66
N PRO A 272 -5.42 4.22 -16.91
CA PRO A 272 -5.95 5.36 -16.17
C PRO A 272 -7.45 5.59 -16.39
N GLU A 273 -8.04 6.44 -15.55
CA GLU A 273 -9.46 6.85 -15.63
C GLU A 273 -9.81 7.60 -16.90
N ILE A 274 -8.85 8.23 -17.55
CA ILE A 274 -9.02 9.07 -18.75
C ILE A 274 -8.31 8.47 -19.95
#